data_8bc8bf4e116a0efaec616fdee86a544c
#
_entry.id   8bc8bf4e116a0efaec616fdee86a544c
#
_cell.length_a   1.000
_cell.length_b   1.000
_cell.length_c   1.000
_cell.angle_alpha   90.00
_cell.angle_beta   90.00
_cell.angle_gamma   90.00
#
_symmetry.space_group_name_H-M   'P 1'
#
loop_
_entity.id
_entity.type
_entity.pdbx_description
1 polymer ?
#
loop_
_entity_poly.entity_id
_entity_poly.type
_entity_poly.pdbx_seq_one_letter_code
_entity_poly.pdbx_strand_id
1 'polypeptide(L)'
;KDKDKNKVVTDASTAAAANSLYNSIETLNAMEINNDNKENVYKAFTSLVKNYNELIKNTDKSANSNVVNQASYLKSLVNNNKSAFSKMGVTVNSDKSLSINEEKFKEADMSNVKNLFTGVYSFAEKLGDRVNSIYRYATQGDALNKKTYDNGGSGINVPSMGSMVDTVL
;
A
#
# COMPACT_ATOMS: atom_id res chain seq x y z
N LYS A 1 36.90 12.60 -5.38
CA LYS A 1 36.42 11.27 -4.98
C LYS A 1 35.22 11.26 -4.02
N ASP A 2 34.80 12.42 -3.51
CA ASP A 2 33.71 12.49 -2.51
C ASP A 2 32.44 13.19 -3.03
N LYS A 3 32.23 13.22 -4.35
CA LYS A 3 31.06 13.92 -4.94
C LYS A 3 29.73 13.17 -4.80
N ASP A 4 29.74 11.92 -4.33
CA ASP A 4 28.53 11.09 -4.26
C ASP A 4 27.85 11.04 -2.88
N LYS A 5 28.43 11.69 -1.85
CA LYS A 5 27.89 11.62 -0.49
C LYS A 5 26.61 12.43 -0.25
N ASN A 6 26.18 13.25 -1.22
CA ASN A 6 24.97 14.09 -1.09
C ASN A 6 23.88 13.77 -2.14
N LYS A 7 24.00 12.68 -2.87
CA LYS A 7 22.95 12.28 -3.80
C LYS A 7 21.78 11.70 -3.02
N VAL A 8 20.68 12.41 -3.02
CA VAL A 8 19.40 11.87 -2.50
C VAL A 8 19.02 10.69 -3.39
N VAL A 9 19.05 9.50 -2.83
CA VAL A 9 18.58 8.30 -3.52
C VAL A 9 17.06 8.28 -3.42
N THR A 10 16.37 8.42 -4.52
CA THR A 10 14.92 8.31 -4.58
C THR A 10 14.53 6.96 -5.16
N ASP A 11 13.49 6.37 -4.58
CA ASP A 11 12.87 5.13 -5.04
C ASP A 11 11.71 5.45 -5.99
N ALA A 12 12.00 5.90 -7.21
CA ALA A 12 10.97 6.30 -8.17
C ALA A 12 10.01 5.14 -8.52
N SER A 13 10.53 3.94 -8.70
CA SER A 13 9.71 2.75 -8.98
C SER A 13 8.86 2.35 -7.77
N THR A 14 9.41 2.48 -6.57
CA THR A 14 8.68 2.23 -5.31
C THR A 14 7.57 3.25 -5.12
N ALA A 15 7.83 4.52 -5.37
CA ALA A 15 6.82 5.59 -5.30
C ALA A 15 5.67 5.35 -6.30
N ALA A 16 5.99 4.97 -7.53
CA ALA A 16 4.99 4.64 -8.55
C ALA A 16 4.14 3.42 -8.14
N ALA A 17 4.76 2.38 -7.60
CA ALA A 17 4.06 1.19 -7.12
C ALA A 17 3.15 1.51 -5.91
N ALA A 18 3.63 2.34 -4.99
CA ALA A 18 2.82 2.82 -3.85
C ALA A 18 1.59 3.60 -4.32
N ASN A 19 1.77 4.50 -5.27
CA ASN A 19 0.66 5.27 -5.85
C ASN A 19 -0.36 4.36 -6.54
N SER A 20 0.09 3.36 -7.28
CA SER A 20 -0.80 2.38 -7.94
C SER A 20 -1.61 1.59 -6.91
N LEU A 21 -0.99 1.15 -5.83
CA LEU A 21 -1.70 0.43 -4.76
C LEU A 21 -2.70 1.35 -4.05
N TYR A 22 -2.32 2.59 -3.75
CA TYR A 22 -3.22 3.56 -3.14
C TYR A 22 -4.48 3.77 -4.00
N ASN A 23 -4.31 3.94 -5.30
CA ASN A 23 -5.43 4.08 -6.23
C ASN A 23 -6.33 2.83 -6.26
N SER A 24 -5.76 1.63 -6.14
CA SER A 24 -6.55 0.39 -6.02
C SER A 24 -7.38 0.36 -4.75
N ILE A 25 -6.84 0.82 -3.63
CA ILE A 25 -7.56 0.94 -2.35
C ILE A 25 -8.73 1.91 -2.51
N GLU A 26 -8.48 3.09 -3.08
CA GLU A 26 -9.51 4.11 -3.29
C GLU A 26 -10.62 3.63 -4.24
N THR A 27 -10.26 2.88 -5.28
CA THR A 27 -11.24 2.27 -6.19
C THR A 27 -12.19 1.35 -5.44
N LEU A 28 -11.68 0.49 -4.57
CA LEU A 28 -12.50 -0.41 -3.76
C LEU A 28 -13.30 0.33 -2.68
N ASN A 29 -12.73 1.38 -2.08
CA ASN A 29 -13.43 2.21 -1.11
C ASN A 29 -14.63 2.94 -1.72
N ALA A 30 -14.52 3.35 -2.97
CA ALA A 30 -15.59 4.04 -3.70
C ALA A 30 -16.61 3.10 -4.33
N MET A 31 -16.31 1.80 -4.38
CA MET A 31 -17.12 0.80 -5.05
C MET A 31 -18.21 0.25 -4.12
N GLU A 32 -19.37 -0.04 -4.68
CA GLU A 32 -20.38 -0.80 -3.99
C GLU A 32 -19.99 -2.29 -3.93
N ILE A 33 -19.62 -2.74 -2.73
CA ILE A 33 -19.17 -4.11 -2.49
C ILE A 33 -20.35 -4.93 -1.98
N ASN A 34 -20.93 -5.72 -2.87
CA ASN A 34 -22.03 -6.64 -2.58
C ASN A 34 -22.03 -7.82 -3.55
N ASN A 35 -22.93 -8.78 -3.31
CA ASN A 35 -22.99 -9.99 -4.11
C ASN A 35 -23.47 -9.76 -5.56
N ASP A 36 -24.19 -8.67 -5.83
CA ASP A 36 -24.64 -8.32 -7.17
C ASP A 36 -23.53 -7.70 -8.03
N ASN A 37 -22.46 -7.22 -7.39
CA ASN A 37 -21.32 -6.55 -8.04
C ASN A 37 -20.03 -7.37 -8.01
N LYS A 38 -20.10 -8.67 -7.78
CA LYS A 38 -18.95 -9.57 -7.57
C LYS A 38 -17.90 -9.48 -8.67
N GLU A 39 -18.32 -9.41 -9.92
CA GLU A 39 -17.40 -9.38 -11.07
C GLU A 39 -16.52 -8.13 -11.05
N ASN A 40 -17.09 -6.97 -10.79
CA ASN A 40 -16.36 -5.72 -10.70
C ASN A 40 -15.48 -5.67 -9.45
N VAL A 41 -15.97 -6.19 -8.33
CA VAL A 41 -15.20 -6.31 -7.08
C VAL A 41 -14.00 -7.23 -7.29
N TYR A 42 -14.18 -8.36 -7.98
CA TYR A 42 -13.09 -9.27 -8.32
C TYR A 42 -12.00 -8.58 -9.16
N LYS A 43 -12.38 -7.87 -10.21
CA LYS A 43 -11.44 -7.12 -11.05
C LYS A 43 -10.66 -6.08 -10.27
N ALA A 44 -11.34 -5.30 -9.45
CA ALA A 44 -10.72 -4.28 -8.60
C ALA A 44 -9.80 -4.90 -7.54
N PHE A 45 -10.22 -5.99 -6.92
CA PHE A 45 -9.41 -6.69 -5.92
C PHE A 45 -8.18 -7.37 -6.53
N THR A 46 -8.31 -7.92 -7.74
CA THR A 46 -7.17 -8.47 -8.50
C THR A 46 -6.12 -7.39 -8.79
N SER A 47 -6.57 -6.18 -9.14
CA SER A 47 -5.66 -5.04 -9.32
C SER A 47 -4.96 -4.65 -8.00
N LEU A 48 -5.68 -4.67 -6.88
CA LEU A 48 -5.10 -4.43 -5.56
C LEU A 48 -4.01 -5.47 -5.24
N VAL A 49 -4.29 -6.75 -5.46
CA VAL A 49 -3.34 -7.86 -5.25
C VAL A 49 -2.07 -7.67 -6.09
N LYS A 50 -2.24 -7.38 -7.37
CA LYS A 50 -1.12 -7.13 -8.30
C LYS A 50 -0.28 -5.94 -7.83
N ASN A 51 -0.90 -4.83 -7.50
CA ASN A 51 -0.20 -3.61 -7.09
C ASN A 51 0.46 -3.77 -5.72
N TYR A 52 -0.15 -4.50 -4.80
CA TYR A 52 0.47 -4.86 -3.53
C TYR A 52 1.74 -5.70 -3.76
N ASN A 53 1.65 -6.75 -4.56
CA ASN A 53 2.80 -7.62 -4.86
C ASN A 53 3.94 -6.85 -5.52
N GLU A 54 3.62 -5.94 -6.42
CA GLU A 54 4.62 -5.08 -7.07
C GLU A 54 5.29 -4.14 -6.06
N LEU A 55 4.52 -3.55 -5.15
CA LEU A 55 5.07 -2.68 -4.11
C LEU A 55 6.04 -3.43 -3.19
N ILE A 56 5.66 -4.58 -2.64
CA ILE A 56 6.57 -5.33 -1.76
C ILE A 56 7.84 -5.78 -2.48
N LYS A 57 7.74 -6.15 -3.75
CA LYS A 57 8.89 -6.50 -4.59
C LYS A 57 9.85 -5.32 -4.76
N ASN A 58 9.32 -4.12 -5.00
CA ASN A 58 10.13 -2.91 -5.10
C ASN A 58 10.76 -2.53 -3.75
N THR A 59 10.01 -2.62 -2.67
CA THR A 59 10.51 -2.28 -1.33
C THR A 59 11.61 -3.23 -0.86
N ASP A 60 11.59 -4.50 -1.27
CA ASP A 60 12.65 -5.47 -0.96
C ASP A 60 14.00 -5.11 -1.60
N LYS A 61 13.99 -4.29 -2.65
CA LYS A 61 15.18 -3.81 -3.37
C LYS A 61 15.61 -2.41 -2.93
N SER A 62 14.85 -1.75 -2.08
CA SER A 62 15.12 -0.38 -1.65
C SER A 62 16.34 -0.31 -0.74
N ALA A 63 17.21 0.66 -0.99
CA ALA A 63 18.31 1.02 -0.09
C ALA A 63 17.86 1.97 1.05
N ASN A 64 16.63 2.48 0.98
CA ASN A 64 16.07 3.38 1.99
C ASN A 64 15.50 2.57 3.16
N SER A 65 16.14 2.65 4.33
CA SER A 65 15.74 1.89 5.52
C SER A 65 14.33 2.23 6.00
N ASN A 66 13.87 3.47 5.81
CA ASN A 66 12.50 3.85 6.17
C ASN A 66 11.47 3.20 5.26
N VAL A 67 11.75 3.10 3.96
CA VAL A 67 10.91 2.35 3.01
C VAL A 67 10.83 0.88 3.42
N VAL A 68 11.96 0.26 3.72
CA VAL A 68 12.02 -1.16 4.16
C VAL A 68 11.25 -1.37 5.46
N ASN A 69 11.38 -0.48 6.43
CA ASN A 69 10.67 -0.56 7.70
C ASN A 69 9.15 -0.43 7.51
N GLN A 70 8.69 0.52 6.72
CA GLN A 70 7.26 0.67 6.43
C GLN A 70 6.70 -0.53 5.65
N ALA A 71 7.49 -1.11 4.75
CA ALA A 71 7.13 -2.35 4.06
C ALA A 71 6.99 -3.54 5.02
N SER A 72 7.82 -3.63 6.03
CA SER A 72 7.69 -4.65 7.09
C SER A 72 6.35 -4.53 7.84
N TYR A 73 5.95 -3.32 8.19
CA TYR A 73 4.63 -3.08 8.80
C TYR A 73 3.49 -3.42 7.85
N LEU A 74 3.63 -3.09 6.57
CA LEU A 74 2.66 -3.43 5.53
C LEU A 74 2.46 -4.96 5.42
N LYS A 75 3.57 -5.71 5.34
CA LYS A 75 3.56 -7.17 5.29
C LYS A 75 2.95 -7.80 6.55
N SER A 76 3.24 -7.23 7.72
CA SER A 76 2.67 -7.67 9.00
C SER A 76 1.16 -7.44 9.04
N LEU A 77 0.69 -6.28 8.55
CA LEU A 77 -0.74 -5.96 8.47
C LEU A 77 -1.47 -6.99 7.60
N VAL A 78 -0.93 -7.32 6.43
CA VAL A 78 -1.50 -8.34 5.53
C VAL A 78 -1.49 -9.72 6.21
N ASN A 79 -0.38 -10.11 6.83
CA ASN A 79 -0.28 -11.38 7.51
C ASN A 79 -1.26 -11.52 8.69
N ASN A 80 -1.49 -10.45 9.42
CA ASN A 80 -2.45 -10.44 10.55
C ASN A 80 -3.90 -10.60 10.08
N ASN A 81 -4.19 -10.29 8.81
CA ASN A 81 -5.50 -10.45 8.20
C ASN A 81 -5.62 -11.72 7.33
N LYS A 82 -4.64 -12.62 7.40
CA LYS A 82 -4.59 -13.83 6.58
C LYS A 82 -5.85 -14.70 6.69
N SER A 83 -6.47 -14.77 7.87
CA SER A 83 -7.71 -15.52 8.06
C SER A 83 -8.89 -14.88 7.31
N ALA A 84 -8.99 -13.56 7.32
CA ALA A 84 -10.01 -12.82 6.57
C ALA A 84 -9.81 -13.01 5.05
N PHE A 85 -8.57 -12.94 4.59
CA PHE A 85 -8.24 -13.18 3.18
C PHE A 85 -8.59 -14.62 2.74
N SER A 86 -8.31 -15.60 3.58
CA SER A 86 -8.61 -17.01 3.27
C SER A 86 -10.12 -17.23 3.01
N LYS A 87 -10.99 -16.53 3.72
CA LYS A 87 -12.46 -16.62 3.54
C LYS A 87 -12.93 -16.16 2.16
N MET A 88 -12.15 -15.36 1.47
CA MET A 88 -12.47 -14.88 0.13
C MET A 88 -11.55 -15.45 -0.95
N GLY A 89 -10.89 -16.57 -0.68
CA GLY A 89 -10.05 -17.25 -1.66
C GLY A 89 -8.72 -16.53 -1.95
N VAL A 90 -8.26 -15.67 -1.03
CA VAL A 90 -6.97 -14.99 -1.14
C VAL A 90 -5.99 -15.63 -0.15
N THR A 91 -4.81 -16.00 -0.65
CA THR A 91 -3.76 -16.65 0.13
C THR A 91 -2.63 -15.66 0.39
N VAL A 92 -2.21 -15.56 1.64
CA VAL A 92 -0.97 -14.87 2.01
C VAL A 92 0.16 -15.89 1.94
N ASN A 93 1.06 -15.71 0.98
CA ASN A 93 2.19 -16.60 0.75
C ASN A 93 3.30 -16.42 1.81
N SER A 94 4.28 -17.32 1.82
CA SER A 94 5.39 -17.27 2.79
C SER A 94 6.22 -15.99 2.70
N ASP A 95 6.40 -15.45 1.49
CA ASP A 95 7.07 -14.18 1.23
C ASP A 95 6.18 -12.94 1.46
N LYS A 96 4.97 -13.16 1.97
CA LYS A 96 3.93 -12.15 2.20
C LYS A 96 3.30 -11.56 0.93
N SER A 97 3.59 -12.12 -0.24
CA SER A 97 2.82 -11.83 -1.45
C SER A 97 1.41 -12.43 -1.33
N LEU A 98 0.50 -11.94 -2.16
CA LEU A 98 -0.88 -12.40 -2.22
C LEU A 98 -1.13 -13.18 -3.51
N SER A 99 -1.93 -14.24 -3.40
CA SER A 99 -2.48 -14.97 -4.53
C SER A 99 -4.00 -15.01 -4.42
N ILE A 100 -4.70 -14.81 -5.52
CA ILE A 100 -6.15 -14.83 -5.55
C ILE A 100 -6.64 -16.00 -6.40
N ASN A 101 -7.60 -16.75 -5.88
CA ASN A 101 -8.31 -17.80 -6.63
C ASN A 101 -9.67 -17.24 -7.07
N GLU A 102 -9.87 -17.12 -8.37
CA GLU A 102 -11.06 -16.51 -8.98
C GLU A 102 -12.34 -17.21 -8.56
N GLU A 103 -12.41 -18.54 -8.68
CA GLU A 103 -13.60 -19.32 -8.34
C GLU A 103 -13.98 -19.14 -6.89
N LYS A 104 -13.02 -19.33 -5.98
CA LYS A 104 -13.24 -19.16 -4.54
C LYS A 104 -13.63 -17.73 -4.17
N PHE A 105 -13.04 -16.74 -4.83
CA PHE A 105 -13.41 -15.34 -4.60
C PHE A 105 -14.85 -15.06 -5.00
N LYS A 106 -15.27 -15.56 -6.17
CA LYS A 106 -16.63 -15.37 -6.68
C LYS A 106 -17.67 -16.17 -5.90
N GLU A 107 -17.30 -17.30 -5.30
CA GLU A 107 -18.17 -18.09 -4.41
C GLU A 107 -18.31 -17.47 -3.03
N ALA A 108 -17.33 -16.67 -2.59
CA ALA A 108 -17.34 -16.05 -1.28
C ALA A 108 -18.46 -15.01 -1.14
N ASP A 109 -18.94 -14.84 0.07
CA ASP A 109 -19.83 -13.74 0.40
C ASP A 109 -19.04 -12.42 0.38
N MET A 110 -19.52 -11.46 -0.39
CA MET A 110 -18.84 -10.15 -0.52
C MET A 110 -18.83 -9.34 0.77
N SER A 111 -19.59 -9.72 1.78
CA SER A 111 -19.47 -9.15 3.13
C SER A 111 -18.05 -9.35 3.71
N ASN A 112 -17.38 -10.44 3.36
CA ASN A 112 -15.99 -10.68 3.76
C ASN A 112 -15.04 -9.62 3.18
N VAL A 113 -15.24 -9.25 1.92
CA VAL A 113 -14.48 -8.18 1.27
C VAL A 113 -14.86 -6.82 1.87
N LYS A 114 -16.16 -6.55 1.98
CA LYS A 114 -16.68 -5.30 2.52
C LYS A 114 -16.13 -4.99 3.91
N ASN A 115 -16.03 -5.99 4.77
CA ASN A 115 -15.53 -5.84 6.14
C ASN A 115 -14.07 -5.37 6.21
N LEU A 116 -13.27 -5.62 5.18
CA LEU A 116 -11.89 -5.10 5.08
C LEU A 116 -11.84 -3.62 4.72
N PHE A 117 -12.91 -3.10 4.11
CA PHE A 117 -12.96 -1.73 3.55
C PHE A 117 -13.90 -0.79 4.31
N THR A 118 -14.58 -1.27 5.34
CA THR A 118 -15.55 -0.46 6.09
C THR A 118 -15.16 -0.29 7.55
N GLY A 119 -15.49 0.89 8.08
CA GLY A 119 -15.28 1.21 9.48
C GLY A 119 -13.98 1.96 9.76
N VAL A 120 -13.98 2.63 10.90
CA VAL A 120 -12.80 3.31 11.43
C VAL A 120 -11.75 2.28 11.81
N TYR A 121 -10.51 2.53 11.44
CA TYR A 121 -9.38 1.60 11.60
C TYR A 121 -9.54 0.28 10.82
N SER A 122 -10.29 0.31 9.70
CA SER A 122 -10.40 -0.82 8.80
C SER A 122 -9.02 -1.26 8.27
N PHE A 123 -8.96 -2.49 7.76
CA PHE A 123 -7.75 -2.96 7.06
C PHE A 123 -7.34 -1.98 5.95
N ALA A 124 -8.30 -1.55 5.13
CA ALA A 124 -8.04 -0.64 4.00
C ALA A 124 -7.47 0.71 4.46
N GLU A 125 -8.00 1.29 5.54
CA GLU A 125 -7.48 2.54 6.11
C GLU A 125 -6.02 2.38 6.57
N LYS A 126 -5.74 1.33 7.34
CA LYS A 126 -4.38 1.02 7.81
C LYS A 126 -3.42 0.73 6.64
N LEU A 127 -3.91 0.03 5.62
CA LEU A 127 -3.13 -0.25 4.40
C LEU A 127 -2.78 1.06 3.70
N GLY A 128 -3.75 1.94 3.50
CA GLY A 128 -3.57 3.26 2.89
C GLY A 128 -2.54 4.10 3.63
N ASP A 129 -2.60 4.13 4.96
CA ASP A 129 -1.64 4.87 5.79
C ASP A 129 -0.20 4.37 5.60
N ARG A 130 -0.01 3.06 5.55
CA ARG A 130 1.33 2.47 5.34
C ARG A 130 1.84 2.73 3.92
N VAL A 131 0.97 2.59 2.94
CA VAL A 131 1.29 2.87 1.53
C VAL A 131 1.68 4.35 1.36
N ASN A 132 0.95 5.26 1.99
CA ASN A 132 1.25 6.69 1.98
C ASN A 132 2.61 6.99 2.64
N SER A 133 2.93 6.32 3.74
CA SER A 133 4.24 6.45 4.40
C SER A 133 5.38 5.97 3.49
N ILE A 134 5.20 4.84 2.81
CA ILE A 134 6.18 4.32 1.83
C ILE A 134 6.37 5.35 0.70
N TYR A 135 5.29 5.89 0.16
CA TYR A 135 5.36 6.91 -0.89
C TYR A 135 6.17 8.13 -0.45
N ARG A 136 5.91 8.65 0.74
CA ARG A 136 6.63 9.81 1.26
C ARG A 136 8.12 9.55 1.39
N TYR A 137 8.51 8.45 2.01
CA TYR A 137 9.91 8.09 2.16
C TYR A 137 10.59 7.80 0.82
N ALA A 138 9.89 7.16 -0.11
CA ALA A 138 10.41 6.87 -1.44
C ALA A 138 10.65 8.14 -2.28
N THR A 139 9.81 9.16 -2.13
CA THR A 139 9.92 10.43 -2.86
C THR A 139 10.88 11.42 -2.20
N GLN A 140 10.96 11.43 -0.87
CA GLN A 140 11.78 12.37 -0.11
C GLN A 140 13.20 11.82 0.16
N GLY A 141 13.39 10.50 0.09
CA GLY A 141 14.67 9.85 0.36
C GLY A 141 15.22 10.23 1.73
N ASP A 142 16.54 10.27 1.84
CA ASP A 142 17.23 10.60 3.10
C ASP A 142 17.10 12.07 3.52
N ALA A 143 16.66 12.94 2.62
CA ALA A 143 16.45 14.35 2.90
C ALA A 143 15.39 14.58 3.99
N LEU A 144 14.37 13.71 4.05
CA LEU A 144 13.34 13.77 5.08
C LEU A 144 13.92 13.54 6.48
N ASN A 145 14.75 12.53 6.65
CA ASN A 145 15.41 12.22 7.91
C ASN A 145 16.34 13.34 8.36
N LYS A 146 17.15 13.84 7.44
CA LYS A 146 18.11 14.91 7.73
C LYS A 146 17.41 16.17 8.27
N LYS A 147 16.32 16.58 7.64
CA LYS A 147 15.54 17.75 8.10
C LYS A 147 14.90 17.53 9.46
N THR A 148 14.44 16.33 9.76
CA THR A 148 13.84 16.02 11.05
C THR A 148 14.86 16.14 12.20
N TYR A 149 16.10 15.74 11.97
CA TYR A 149 17.16 15.87 12.97
C TYR A 149 17.66 17.32 13.12
N ASP A 150 17.80 18.06 12.02
CA ASP A 150 18.39 19.40 12.01
C ASP A 150 17.45 20.46 12.61
N ASN A 151 16.15 20.25 12.54
CA ASN A 151 15.14 21.24 12.94
C ASN A 151 14.39 20.92 14.24
N GLY A 152 14.88 19.97 15.04
CA GLY A 152 14.28 19.68 16.36
C GLY A 152 12.77 19.42 16.32
N GLY A 153 12.26 18.87 15.23
CA GLY A 153 10.85 18.50 15.11
C GLY A 153 9.93 19.58 14.55
N SER A 154 10.44 20.70 14.07
CA SER A 154 9.59 21.67 13.39
C SER A 154 9.17 21.14 12.00
N GLY A 155 7.86 21.09 11.81
CA GLY A 155 7.16 20.38 10.78
C GLY A 155 7.73 20.42 9.37
N ILE A 156 8.07 19.26 8.85
CA ILE A 156 8.29 19.05 7.42
C ILE A 156 6.92 18.95 6.76
N ASN A 157 6.62 19.90 5.90
CA ASN A 157 5.40 19.82 5.11
C ASN A 157 5.61 18.83 3.96
N VAL A 158 5.26 17.57 4.19
CA VAL A 158 5.34 16.50 3.18
C VAL A 158 3.93 16.29 2.63
N PRO A 159 3.72 16.44 1.31
CA PRO A 159 2.42 16.19 0.72
C PRO A 159 2.01 14.72 0.94
N SER A 160 0.76 14.51 1.34
CA SER A 160 0.18 13.18 1.39
C SER A 160 -0.20 12.71 -0.02
N MET A 161 -0.36 11.42 -0.22
CA MET A 161 -0.85 10.87 -1.49
C MET A 161 -2.24 11.39 -1.84
N GLY A 162 -3.11 11.57 -0.84
CA GLY A 162 -4.43 12.17 -1.03
C GLY A 162 -4.38 13.58 -1.62
N SER A 163 -3.47 14.42 -1.12
CA SER A 163 -3.26 15.78 -1.65
C SER A 163 -2.76 15.79 -3.09
N MET A 164 -2.00 14.77 -3.49
CA MET A 164 -1.53 14.66 -4.87
C MET A 164 -2.62 14.22 -5.84
N VAL A 165 -3.56 13.40 -5.37
CA VAL A 165 -4.72 12.99 -6.17
C VAL A 165 -5.68 14.15 -6.36
N ASP A 166 -5.87 14.98 -5.34
CA ASP A 166 -6.74 16.16 -5.40
C ASP A 166 -6.23 17.26 -6.35
N THR A 167 -4.90 17.30 -6.58
CA THR A 167 -4.30 18.29 -7.49
C THR A 167 -4.38 17.90 -8.97
N VAL A 168 -4.76 16.69 -9.30
CA VAL A 168 -4.89 16.22 -10.69
C VAL A 168 -6.31 16.36 -11.22
N LEU A 169 -7.23 16.71 -10.37
CA LEU A 169 -8.62 17.01 -10.71
C LEU A 169 -8.83 18.50 -10.94
#